data_6b5a7523e7e8e846a9a1694205b68bed
#
_entry.id   6b5a7523e7e8e846a9a1694205b68bed
#
_cell.length_a   1.000
_cell.length_b   1.000
_cell.length_c   1.000
_cell.angle_alpha   90.00
_cell.angle_beta   90.00
_cell.angle_gamma   90.00
#
_symmetry.space_group_name_H-M   'P 1'
#
loop_
_entity.id
_entity.type
_entity.pdbx_description
1 polymer ?
#
loop_
_entity_poly.entity_id
_entity_poly.type
_entity_poly.pdbx_seq_one_letter_code
_entity_poly.pdbx_strand_id
1 'polypeptide(L)'
;MQTVLAVFAGVLVLVGILGFVLPPAKALTSGAPAYNIFHLCFGVLGGALALWGNDAAMRTFLIGFGAIDLYQALASKLNWFPKQQFRWRPADDVLHVVVGAALVAIGILG
;
A
#
# COMPACT_ATOMS: atom_id res chain seq x y z
N MET A 1 -11.56 7.56 -11.06
CA MET A 1 -10.28 7.62 -10.30
C MET A 1 -10.47 7.97 -8.83
N GLN A 2 -11.29 8.96 -8.53
CA GLN A 2 -11.55 9.37 -7.14
C GLN A 2 -12.12 8.23 -6.29
N THR A 3 -13.10 7.50 -6.80
CA THR A 3 -13.72 6.38 -6.08
C THR A 3 -12.70 5.26 -5.83
N VAL A 4 -11.90 4.93 -6.83
CA VAL A 4 -10.85 3.91 -6.69
C VAL A 4 -9.86 4.31 -5.61
N LEU A 5 -9.40 5.55 -5.63
CA LEU A 5 -8.44 6.04 -4.65
C LEU A 5 -9.05 6.08 -3.24
N ALA A 6 -10.31 6.52 -3.12
CA ALA A 6 -10.98 6.56 -1.82
C ALA A 6 -11.12 5.15 -1.21
N VAL A 7 -11.54 4.17 -2.01
CA VAL A 7 -11.65 2.78 -1.56
C VAL A 7 -10.29 2.23 -1.17
N PHE A 8 -9.28 2.44 -2.01
CA PHE A 8 -7.92 1.96 -1.73
C PHE A 8 -7.35 2.58 -0.46
N ALA A 9 -7.53 3.88 -0.28
CA ALA A 9 -7.08 4.58 0.93
C ALA A 9 -7.75 4.02 2.19
N GLY A 10 -9.04 3.75 2.13
CA GLY A 10 -9.78 3.11 3.22
C GLY A 10 -9.22 1.73 3.55
N VAL A 11 -8.88 0.94 2.53
CA VAL A 11 -8.26 -0.37 2.72
C VAL A 11 -6.89 -0.24 3.38
N LEU A 12 -6.07 0.73 2.98
CA LEU A 12 -4.76 0.96 3.59
C LEU A 12 -4.88 1.31 5.08
N VAL A 13 -5.81 2.17 5.43
CA VAL A 13 -6.06 2.53 6.83
C VAL A 13 -6.50 1.30 7.62
N LEU A 14 -7.43 0.52 7.07
CA LEU A 14 -7.92 -0.69 7.72
C LEU A 14 -6.80 -1.70 7.93
N VAL A 15 -5.99 -1.94 6.92
CA VAL A 15 -4.85 -2.87 7.01
C VAL A 15 -3.85 -2.40 8.07
N GLY A 16 -3.58 -1.09 8.13
CA GLY A 16 -2.71 -0.53 9.15
C GLY A 16 -3.24 -0.74 10.57
N ILE A 17 -4.53 -0.52 10.79
CA ILE A 17 -5.18 -0.74 12.07
C ILE A 17 -5.15 -2.23 12.44
N LEU A 18 -5.54 -3.10 11.52
CA LEU A 18 -5.57 -4.54 11.76
C LEU A 18 -4.17 -5.08 12.06
N GLY A 19 -3.13 -4.51 11.45
CA GLY A 19 -1.76 -4.91 11.72
C GLY A 19 -1.34 -4.68 13.17
N PHE A 20 -1.91 -3.68 13.84
CA PHE A 20 -1.66 -3.45 15.27
C PHE A 20 -2.56 -4.30 16.17
N VAL A 21 -3.76 -4.64 15.71
CA VAL A 21 -4.78 -5.31 16.54
C VAL A 21 -4.69 -6.84 16.47
N LEU A 22 -4.43 -7.39 15.27
CA LEU A 22 -4.42 -8.85 15.09
C LEU A 22 -3.14 -9.47 15.64
N PRO A 23 -3.25 -10.61 16.36
CA PRO A 23 -2.07 -11.36 16.76
C PRO A 23 -1.37 -11.95 15.53
N PRO A 24 -0.03 -12.12 15.59
CA PRO A 24 0.73 -12.63 14.43
C PRO A 24 0.23 -13.95 13.88
N ALA A 25 -0.28 -14.82 14.74
CA ALA A 25 -0.78 -16.14 14.33
C ALA A 25 -2.01 -16.06 13.43
N LYS A 26 -2.77 -14.97 13.48
CA LYS A 26 -4.02 -14.77 12.70
C LYS A 26 -3.84 -13.84 11.52
N ALA A 27 -2.69 -13.18 11.40
CA ALA A 27 -2.43 -12.24 10.32
C ALA A 27 -1.83 -12.97 9.12
N LEU A 28 -2.35 -12.70 7.91
CA LEU A 28 -1.80 -13.22 6.66
C LEU A 28 -0.65 -12.36 6.16
N THR A 29 -0.71 -11.07 6.43
CA THR A 29 0.30 -10.09 6.02
C THR A 29 1.16 -9.68 7.21
N SER A 30 2.25 -8.94 6.92
CA SER A 30 3.13 -8.45 7.97
C SER A 30 2.40 -7.51 8.93
N GLY A 31 2.55 -7.72 10.22
CA GLY A 31 2.07 -6.82 11.27
C GLY A 31 3.16 -5.95 11.86
N ALA A 32 4.31 -5.82 11.20
CA ALA A 32 5.42 -5.01 11.68
C ALA A 32 4.97 -3.56 11.95
N PRO A 33 5.35 -2.94 13.08
CA PRO A 33 4.90 -1.58 13.40
C PRO A 33 5.23 -0.55 12.33
N ALA A 34 6.42 -0.60 11.76
CA ALA A 34 6.82 0.32 10.69
C ALA A 34 5.92 0.17 9.45
N TYR A 35 5.58 -1.06 9.11
CA TYR A 35 4.70 -1.36 7.99
C TYR A 35 3.27 -0.86 8.23
N ASN A 36 2.77 -1.04 9.45
CA ASN A 36 1.44 -0.56 9.84
C ASN A 36 1.37 0.97 9.77
N ILE A 37 2.38 1.66 10.26
CA ILE A 37 2.47 3.13 10.19
C ILE A 37 2.53 3.60 8.74
N PHE A 38 3.29 2.92 7.91
CA PHE A 38 3.37 3.19 6.47
C PHE A 38 1.98 3.12 5.83
N HIS A 39 1.21 2.06 6.11
CA HIS A 39 -0.15 1.91 5.59
C HIS A 39 -1.08 3.02 6.08
N LEU A 40 -1.01 3.37 7.36
CA LEU A 40 -1.83 4.44 7.93
C LEU A 40 -1.50 5.80 7.30
N CYS A 41 -0.23 6.13 7.18
CA CYS A 41 0.20 7.41 6.62
C CYS A 41 -0.22 7.55 5.15
N PHE A 42 0.02 6.53 4.34
CA PHE A 42 -0.37 6.58 2.93
C PHE A 42 -1.88 6.45 2.73
N GLY A 43 -2.57 5.75 3.62
CA GLY A 43 -4.02 5.70 3.61
C GLY A 43 -4.64 7.08 3.88
N VAL A 44 -4.15 7.80 4.87
CA VAL A 44 -4.61 9.16 5.18
C VAL A 44 -4.28 10.10 4.03
N LEU A 45 -3.07 10.04 3.48
CA LEU A 45 -2.68 10.86 2.33
C LEU A 45 -3.57 10.57 1.11
N GLY A 46 -3.77 9.30 0.78
CA GLY A 46 -4.63 8.90 -0.33
C GLY A 46 -6.07 9.35 -0.14
N GLY A 47 -6.59 9.25 1.08
CA GLY A 47 -7.93 9.73 1.41
C GLY A 47 -8.07 11.24 1.26
N ALA A 48 -7.07 11.99 1.70
CA ALA A 48 -7.04 13.45 1.53
C ALA A 48 -7.02 13.83 0.05
N LEU A 49 -6.21 13.15 -0.76
CA LEU A 49 -6.17 13.41 -2.20
C LEU A 49 -7.48 13.04 -2.89
N ALA A 50 -8.17 11.98 -2.45
CA ALA A 50 -9.46 11.61 -2.99
C ALA A 50 -10.54 12.67 -2.70
N LEU A 51 -10.46 13.32 -1.54
CA LEU A 51 -11.44 14.33 -1.13
C LEU A 51 -11.13 15.72 -1.70
N TRP A 52 -9.87 16.09 -1.74
CA TRP A 52 -9.47 17.48 -2.06
C TRP A 52 -8.47 17.61 -3.18
N GLY A 53 -7.93 16.50 -3.68
CA GLY A 53 -6.95 16.54 -4.75
C GLY A 53 -7.59 16.70 -6.12
N ASN A 54 -6.76 17.07 -7.10
CA ASN A 54 -7.15 17.09 -8.51
C ASN A 54 -6.74 15.78 -9.19
N ASP A 55 -7.12 15.60 -10.45
CA ASP A 55 -6.81 14.40 -11.21
C ASP A 55 -5.30 14.14 -11.30
N ALA A 56 -4.51 15.17 -11.50
CA ALA A 56 -3.05 15.04 -11.58
C ALA A 56 -2.47 14.51 -10.27
N ALA A 57 -2.93 15.00 -9.13
CA ALA A 57 -2.47 14.56 -7.82
C ALA A 57 -2.89 13.11 -7.54
N MET A 58 -4.13 12.75 -7.86
CA MET A 58 -4.62 11.39 -7.68
C MET A 58 -3.88 10.40 -8.58
N ARG A 59 -3.65 10.76 -9.83
CA ARG A 59 -2.90 9.94 -10.79
C ARG A 59 -1.46 9.74 -10.32
N THR A 60 -0.82 10.80 -9.86
CA THR A 60 0.55 10.74 -9.32
C THR A 60 0.61 9.79 -8.13
N PHE A 61 -0.36 9.85 -7.22
CA PHE A 61 -0.40 8.95 -6.07
C PHE A 61 -0.55 7.50 -6.52
N LEU A 62 -1.47 7.20 -7.45
CA LEU A 62 -1.71 5.83 -7.90
C LEU A 62 -0.47 5.24 -8.58
N ILE A 63 0.17 5.99 -9.46
CA ILE A 63 1.39 5.54 -10.14
C ILE A 63 2.54 5.42 -9.15
N GLY A 64 2.75 6.42 -8.31
CA GLY A 64 3.83 6.44 -7.33
C GLY A 64 3.69 5.34 -6.29
N PHE A 65 2.50 5.18 -5.70
CA PHE A 65 2.27 4.14 -4.71
C PHE A 65 2.32 2.75 -5.34
N GLY A 66 1.78 2.60 -6.55
CA GLY A 66 1.89 1.34 -7.29
C GLY A 66 3.35 0.96 -7.54
N ALA A 67 4.19 1.92 -7.92
CA ALA A 67 5.62 1.70 -8.08
C ALA A 67 6.30 1.31 -6.76
N ILE A 68 5.89 1.92 -5.64
CA ILE A 68 6.38 1.56 -4.30
C ILE A 68 6.01 0.10 -3.98
N ASP A 69 4.78 -0.31 -4.29
CA ASP A 69 4.35 -1.70 -4.06
C ASP A 69 5.18 -2.70 -4.88
N LEU A 70 5.42 -2.39 -6.15
CA LEU A 70 6.27 -3.24 -6.99
C LEU A 70 7.71 -3.30 -6.46
N TYR A 71 8.24 -2.16 -6.00
CA TYR A 71 9.54 -2.13 -5.34
C TYR A 71 9.57 -3.01 -4.09
N GLN A 72 8.52 -2.96 -3.27
CA GLN A 72 8.46 -3.78 -2.06
C GLN A 72 8.52 -5.27 -2.36
N ALA A 73 7.82 -5.73 -3.39
CA ALA A 73 7.88 -7.13 -3.80
C ALA A 73 9.30 -7.53 -4.22
N LEU A 74 9.97 -6.66 -4.97
CA LEU A 74 11.35 -6.91 -5.39
C LEU A 74 12.30 -6.88 -4.19
N ALA A 75 12.18 -5.88 -3.33
CA ALA A 75 13.01 -5.72 -2.14
C ALA A 75 12.84 -6.89 -1.16
N SER A 76 11.63 -7.43 -1.04
CA SER A 76 11.35 -8.59 -0.22
C SER A 76 12.15 -9.82 -0.68
N LYS A 77 12.22 -10.04 -1.99
CA LYS A 77 12.96 -11.17 -2.56
C LYS A 77 14.48 -10.99 -2.50
N LEU A 78 14.95 -9.76 -2.66
CA LEU A 78 16.38 -9.45 -2.72
C LEU A 78 16.96 -9.04 -1.37
N ASN A 79 16.16 -9.03 -0.31
CA ASN A 79 16.54 -8.60 1.03
C ASN A 79 17.04 -7.15 1.07
N TRP A 80 16.42 -6.28 0.27
CA TRP A 80 16.73 -4.85 0.25
C TRP A 80 15.98 -4.10 1.35
N PHE A 81 16.48 -2.89 1.69
CA PHE A 81 15.77 -1.99 2.60
C PHE A 81 14.34 -1.74 2.07
N PRO A 82 13.31 -1.71 2.89
CA PRO A 82 13.28 -1.83 4.36
C PRO A 82 12.82 -3.22 4.88
N LYS A 83 13.33 -4.30 4.33
CA LYS A 83 12.86 -5.65 4.66
C LYS A 83 12.90 -5.95 6.16
N GLN A 84 13.95 -5.54 6.87
CA GLN A 84 14.07 -5.79 8.31
C GLN A 84 13.02 -5.04 9.11
N GLN A 85 12.62 -3.85 8.66
CA GLN A 85 11.63 -3.03 9.32
C GLN A 85 10.20 -3.44 8.99
N PHE A 86 9.94 -3.84 7.74
CA PHE A 86 8.60 -4.18 7.27
C PHE A 86 8.28 -5.67 7.43
N ARG A 87 9.28 -6.53 7.43
CA ARG A 87 9.13 -7.98 7.67
C ARG A 87 8.05 -8.61 6.79
N TRP A 88 8.12 -8.36 5.47
CA TRP A 88 7.14 -8.88 4.51
C TRP A 88 6.99 -10.38 4.57
N ARG A 89 5.74 -10.85 4.44
CA ARG A 89 5.39 -12.26 4.30
C ARG A 89 5.09 -12.58 2.82
N PRO A 90 5.02 -13.88 2.44
CA PRO A 90 4.68 -14.24 1.05
C PRO A 90 3.37 -13.63 0.54
N ALA A 91 2.36 -13.52 1.40
CA ALA A 91 1.09 -12.86 1.04
C ALA A 91 1.29 -11.39 0.70
N ASP A 92 2.17 -10.68 1.42
CA ASP A 92 2.51 -9.29 1.11
C ASP A 92 3.13 -9.19 -0.28
N ASP A 93 4.05 -10.09 -0.62
CA ASP A 93 4.72 -10.07 -1.92
C ASP A 93 3.74 -10.21 -3.07
N VAL A 94 2.80 -11.16 -2.97
CA VAL A 94 1.76 -11.36 -3.98
C VAL A 94 0.87 -10.13 -4.10
N LEU A 95 0.41 -9.59 -2.97
CA LEU A 95 -0.43 -8.39 -2.95
C LEU A 95 0.29 -7.19 -3.57
N HIS A 96 1.57 -6.99 -3.25
CA HIS A 96 2.34 -5.87 -3.80
C HIS A 96 2.48 -5.96 -5.31
N VAL A 97 2.68 -7.15 -5.87
CA VAL A 97 2.75 -7.32 -7.33
C VAL A 97 1.39 -7.04 -7.97
N VAL A 98 0.34 -7.66 -7.47
CA VAL A 98 -1.01 -7.54 -8.06
C VAL A 98 -1.55 -6.13 -7.90
N VAL A 99 -1.52 -5.60 -6.68
CA VAL A 99 -2.06 -4.26 -6.39
C VAL A 99 -1.19 -3.20 -7.03
N GLY A 100 0.13 -3.33 -6.96
CA GLY A 100 1.05 -2.37 -7.56
C GLY A 100 0.84 -2.25 -9.06
N ALA A 101 0.75 -3.37 -9.77
CA ALA A 101 0.49 -3.38 -11.20
C ALA A 101 -0.87 -2.75 -11.53
N ALA A 102 -1.91 -3.07 -10.74
CA ALA A 102 -3.25 -2.52 -10.94
C ALA A 102 -3.27 -1.00 -10.72
N LEU A 103 -2.62 -0.50 -9.68
CA LEU A 103 -2.57 0.92 -9.38
C LEU A 103 -1.83 1.71 -10.47
N VAL A 104 -0.71 1.20 -10.94
CA VAL A 104 0.04 1.83 -12.04
C VAL A 104 -0.82 1.86 -13.30
N ALA A 105 -1.47 0.75 -13.64
CA ALA A 105 -2.34 0.68 -14.81
C ALA A 105 -3.49 1.69 -14.72
N ILE A 106 -4.17 1.77 -13.57
CA ILE A 106 -5.26 2.72 -13.36
C ILE A 106 -4.75 4.16 -13.45
N GLY A 107 -3.59 4.44 -12.88
CA GLY A 107 -2.99 5.77 -12.93
C GLY A 107 -2.61 6.20 -14.34
N ILE A 108 -2.20 5.26 -15.21
CA ILE A 108 -1.81 5.55 -16.58
C ILE A 108 -3.04 5.63 -17.49
N LEU A 109 -3.97 4.69 -17.36
CA LEU A 109 -5.11 4.53 -18.28
C LEU A 109 -6.35 5.31 -17.86
N GLY A 110 -6.50 5.54 -16.57
CA GLY A 110 -7.65 6.25 -16.01
C GLY A 110 -7.52 7.78 -16.05
#